data_5adef9dd15f49603a71bf99c08e79366
#
_entry.id   5adef9dd15f49603a71bf99c08e79366
#
_cell.length_a   1.000
_cell.length_b   1.000
_cell.length_c   1.000
_cell.angle_alpha   90.00
_cell.angle_beta   90.00
_cell.angle_gamma   90.00
#
_symmetry.space_group_name_H-M   'P 1'
#
loop_
_entity.id
_entity.type
_entity.pdbx_description
1 polymer ?
#
loop_
_entity_poly.entity_id
_entity_poly.type
_entity_poly.pdbx_seq_one_letter_code
_entity_poly.pdbx_strand_id
1 'polypeptide(L)'
;MKVLWVCNIMLPVIAEALHKEASNKEGWLSGLLEQVAAENSSDLELAVAFPVPADTEVPWRLQIAMPREKEDREHLQTNTDAEAYNITCYGFHEDTVHPEKYQPLLEEELHRITEDFSPDVIHCFGTEYPHTLAVCRVFPHKEKILVGIQGICALCAEAYFADMPESEIHKTTFRDLVKKDTLRSQQEKFARRGVMEREAIGLAGNITGRTAWDRAVTTAWNPKAHYYTMNETLRASFYEGQWQPEHCEPYSIFVSQADYPLKGLHYLLQALPQIREKYPRVQVYVAGNDLTAYRTPKEKLKISAYGRYLRRLIREGQLEDRVHFLGKLTGEEMKERFLKSHLFLCCSSLENSPNSLGEAMLLGVPCISTEVGGIPSLFDGGRDGLWCRGHQLSEVVENDKYASDASESKNNTRNYKTTKTEELENIVNSMANSIIEMWSSPEKMLEYSKNAREHARKTHDKEQNFAKLQEIYANIAGRKE
;
A
#
# COMPACT_ATOMS: atom_id res chain seq x y z
N MET A 1 -20.67 14.98 -16.34
CA MET A 1 -20.53 13.67 -15.65
C MET A 1 -20.20 13.91 -14.19
N LYS A 2 -20.97 13.29 -13.28
CA LYS A 2 -20.78 13.41 -11.82
C LYS A 2 -20.03 12.20 -11.30
N VAL A 3 -18.88 12.40 -10.66
CA VAL A 3 -18.08 11.32 -10.10
C VAL A 3 -17.92 11.53 -8.59
N LEU A 4 -18.28 10.52 -7.82
CA LEU A 4 -18.07 10.49 -6.36
C LEU A 4 -16.84 9.62 -6.06
N TRP A 5 -15.80 10.21 -5.50
CA TRP A 5 -14.69 9.49 -4.91
C TRP A 5 -15.00 9.14 -3.47
N VAL A 6 -14.82 7.88 -3.09
CA VAL A 6 -14.92 7.43 -1.70
C VAL A 6 -13.52 6.98 -1.27
N CYS A 7 -12.89 7.78 -0.40
CA CYS A 7 -11.49 7.69 -0.05
C CYS A 7 -11.29 7.03 1.32
N ASN A 8 -10.15 6.37 1.50
CA ASN A 8 -9.75 5.76 2.78
C ASN A 8 -9.23 6.79 3.80
N ILE A 9 -8.94 8.01 3.36
CA ILE A 9 -8.38 9.08 4.18
C ILE A 9 -9.02 10.43 3.82
N MET A 10 -8.92 11.37 4.76
CA MET A 10 -9.14 12.78 4.49
C MET A 10 -7.92 13.31 3.71
N LEU A 11 -8.14 13.78 2.49
CA LEU A 11 -7.05 14.32 1.66
C LEU A 11 -6.46 15.60 2.25
N PRO A 12 -5.16 15.89 2.06
CA PRO A 12 -4.49 17.05 2.66
C PRO A 12 -5.19 18.39 2.40
N VAL A 13 -5.68 18.63 1.20
CA VAL A 13 -6.41 19.87 0.87
C VAL A 13 -7.72 20.02 1.68
N ILE A 14 -8.38 18.89 1.98
CA ILE A 14 -9.60 18.88 2.80
C ILE A 14 -9.23 19.10 4.27
N ALA A 15 -8.16 18.44 4.74
CA ALA A 15 -7.67 18.61 6.10
C ALA A 15 -7.25 20.07 6.38
N GLU A 16 -6.56 20.72 5.42
CA GLU A 16 -6.18 22.13 5.48
C GLU A 16 -7.42 23.04 5.58
N ALA A 17 -8.42 22.83 4.71
CA ALA A 17 -9.66 23.61 4.72
C ALA A 17 -10.45 23.44 6.03
N LEU A 18 -10.33 22.30 6.69
CA LEU A 18 -10.97 22.00 7.98
C LEU A 18 -10.09 22.29 9.20
N HIS A 19 -8.88 22.82 9.01
CA HIS A 19 -7.88 23.05 10.07
C HIS A 19 -7.57 21.78 10.88
N LYS A 20 -7.45 20.62 10.19
CA LYS A 20 -7.12 19.32 10.77
C LYS A 20 -5.72 18.89 10.34
N GLU A 21 -5.13 17.92 11.06
CA GLU A 21 -3.86 17.32 10.68
C GLU A 21 -4.02 16.49 9.39
N ALA A 22 -3.16 16.73 8.42
CA ALA A 22 -3.13 15.97 7.17
C ALA A 22 -2.46 14.60 7.36
N SER A 23 -2.96 13.58 6.68
CA SER A 23 -2.31 12.29 6.58
C SER A 23 -1.19 12.32 5.53
N ASN A 24 -0.03 11.73 5.84
CA ASN A 24 1.05 11.52 4.87
C ASN A 24 0.88 10.23 4.06
N LYS A 25 -0.23 9.50 4.26
CA LYS A 25 -0.55 8.29 3.52
C LYS A 25 -1.22 8.64 2.20
N GLU A 26 -1.18 7.72 1.25
CA GLU A 26 -1.88 7.82 -0.04
C GLU A 26 -1.59 9.11 -0.82
N GLY A 27 -0.32 9.54 -0.83
CA GLY A 27 0.09 10.76 -1.54
C GLY A 27 -0.19 10.74 -3.06
N TRP A 28 -0.32 9.56 -3.67
CA TRP A 28 -0.73 9.37 -5.05
C TRP A 28 -2.16 9.88 -5.33
N LEU A 29 -3.07 9.69 -4.37
CA LEU A 29 -4.47 10.14 -4.50
C LEU A 29 -4.57 11.67 -4.44
N SER A 30 -3.71 12.32 -3.64
CA SER A 30 -3.59 13.78 -3.65
C SER A 30 -3.06 14.29 -4.99
N GLY A 31 -2.04 13.62 -5.56
CA GLY A 31 -1.52 13.94 -6.89
C GLY A 31 -2.56 13.75 -7.99
N LEU A 32 -3.39 12.71 -7.89
CA LEU A 32 -4.50 12.49 -8.82
C LEU A 32 -5.56 13.60 -8.72
N LEU A 33 -5.90 14.04 -7.50
CA LEU A 33 -6.85 15.15 -7.31
C LEU A 33 -6.30 16.47 -7.87
N GLU A 34 -5.00 16.74 -7.67
CA GLU A 34 -4.33 17.92 -8.26
C GLU A 34 -4.39 17.87 -9.80
N GLN A 35 -4.21 16.70 -10.39
CA GLN A 35 -4.28 16.51 -11.83
C GLN A 35 -5.70 16.70 -12.36
N VAL A 36 -6.72 16.17 -11.67
CA VAL A 36 -8.13 16.44 -12.00
C VAL A 36 -8.43 17.94 -11.97
N ALA A 37 -7.95 18.67 -10.98
CA ALA A 37 -8.18 20.11 -10.86
C ALA A 37 -7.48 20.90 -11.96
N ALA A 38 -6.26 20.48 -12.36
CA ALA A 38 -5.47 21.17 -13.39
C ALA A 38 -5.99 20.93 -14.82
N GLU A 39 -6.39 19.69 -15.15
CA GLU A 39 -6.75 19.29 -16.51
C GLU A 39 -8.26 19.33 -16.78
N ASN A 40 -9.06 19.71 -15.77
CA ASN A 40 -10.50 19.59 -15.91
C ASN A 40 -11.08 20.46 -17.02
N SER A 41 -11.54 19.78 -18.05
CA SER A 41 -12.59 20.29 -18.93
C SER A 41 -13.87 20.43 -18.08
N SER A 42 -14.71 21.41 -18.40
CA SER A 42 -15.99 21.74 -17.75
C SER A 42 -16.98 20.57 -17.54
N ASP A 43 -16.62 19.36 -17.94
CA ASP A 43 -17.50 18.22 -18.08
C ASP A 43 -17.47 17.23 -16.89
N LEU A 44 -16.51 17.34 -15.97
CA LEU A 44 -16.39 16.49 -14.77
C LEU A 44 -16.72 17.27 -13.49
N GLU A 45 -17.84 16.96 -12.86
CA GLU A 45 -18.18 17.41 -11.51
C GLU A 45 -17.72 16.36 -10.50
N LEU A 46 -16.74 16.70 -9.66
CA LEU A 46 -16.15 15.80 -8.68
C LEU A 46 -16.68 16.07 -7.28
N ALA A 47 -17.06 14.99 -6.59
CA ALA A 47 -17.22 14.99 -5.14
C ALA A 47 -16.27 14.01 -4.48
N VAL A 48 -15.85 14.30 -3.23
CA VAL A 48 -14.95 13.48 -2.43
C VAL A 48 -15.61 13.18 -1.09
N ALA A 49 -15.90 11.91 -0.82
CA ALA A 49 -16.33 11.42 0.49
C ALA A 49 -15.11 10.86 1.23
N PHE A 50 -14.97 11.21 2.52
CA PHE A 50 -13.81 10.84 3.33
C PHE A 50 -14.21 10.47 4.75
N PRO A 51 -13.50 9.51 5.40
CA PRO A 51 -13.80 9.08 6.75
C PRO A 51 -13.35 10.09 7.79
N VAL A 52 -14.15 10.25 8.85
CA VAL A 52 -13.81 10.98 10.06
C VAL A 52 -14.09 10.13 11.30
N PRO A 53 -13.27 10.25 12.37
CA PRO A 53 -13.57 9.57 13.64
C PRO A 53 -14.94 10.00 14.19
N ALA A 54 -15.62 9.09 14.90
CA ALA A 54 -16.96 9.32 15.42
C ALA A 54 -17.10 10.50 16.41
N ASP A 55 -15.99 10.90 17.05
CA ASP A 55 -15.89 12.03 17.97
C ASP A 55 -15.46 13.34 17.28
N THR A 56 -15.32 13.33 15.97
CA THR A 56 -14.83 14.47 15.19
C THR A 56 -16.00 15.19 14.52
N GLU A 57 -16.27 16.43 14.93
CA GLU A 57 -17.22 17.28 14.23
C GLU A 57 -16.60 17.86 12.96
N VAL A 58 -17.27 17.62 11.83
CA VAL A 58 -16.97 18.22 10.53
C VAL A 58 -18.29 18.60 9.86
N PRO A 59 -18.30 19.63 8.99
CA PRO A 59 -19.45 19.88 8.13
C PRO A 59 -19.78 18.63 7.32
N TRP A 60 -21.04 18.22 7.35
CA TRP A 60 -21.48 17.07 6.55
C TRP A 60 -21.18 17.23 5.06
N ARG A 61 -21.30 18.48 4.56
CA ARG A 61 -21.01 18.88 3.18
C ARG A 61 -20.27 20.21 3.18
N LEU A 62 -19.22 20.33 2.38
CA LEU A 62 -18.48 21.59 2.19
C LEU A 62 -18.03 21.71 0.73
N GLN A 63 -17.75 22.94 0.30
CA GLN A 63 -17.16 23.24 -1.02
C GLN A 63 -15.72 23.70 -0.81
N ILE A 64 -14.81 23.18 -1.62
CA ILE A 64 -13.41 23.59 -1.60
C ILE A 64 -13.02 24.05 -3.01
N ALA A 65 -12.44 25.25 -3.08
CA ALA A 65 -11.88 25.77 -4.31
C ALA A 65 -10.41 25.34 -4.42
N MET A 66 -10.08 24.66 -5.49
CA MET A 66 -8.70 24.24 -5.79
C MET A 66 -8.12 25.13 -6.89
N PRO A 67 -6.87 25.61 -6.75
CA PRO A 67 -6.20 26.33 -7.83
C PRO A 67 -5.93 25.39 -9.01
N ARG A 68 -6.07 25.88 -10.22
CA ARG A 68 -5.80 25.10 -11.45
C ARG A 68 -4.30 24.95 -11.73
N GLU A 69 -3.47 25.91 -11.31
CA GLU A 69 -2.00 25.88 -11.49
C GLU A 69 -1.27 25.89 -10.15
N LYS A 70 -0.11 25.22 -10.09
CA LYS A 70 0.72 25.20 -8.88
C LYS A 70 1.28 26.58 -8.50
N GLU A 71 1.54 27.44 -9.49
CA GLU A 71 2.08 28.81 -9.30
C GLU A 71 1.07 29.73 -8.61
N ASP A 72 -0.22 29.46 -8.73
CA ASP A 72 -1.28 30.28 -8.12
C ASP A 72 -1.45 30.05 -6.61
N ARG A 73 -0.83 29.02 -6.03
CA ARG A 73 -0.94 28.76 -4.57
C ARG A 73 -0.30 29.86 -3.70
N GLU A 74 0.74 30.52 -4.18
CA GLU A 74 1.39 31.63 -3.48
C GLU A 74 0.68 32.98 -3.67
N HIS A 75 -0.19 33.11 -4.72
CA HIS A 75 -0.85 34.35 -5.10
C HIS A 75 -2.37 34.40 -4.89
N LEU A 76 -2.97 33.35 -4.33
CA LEU A 76 -4.44 33.27 -4.07
C LEU A 76 -4.99 34.39 -3.18
N GLN A 77 -4.14 35.20 -2.57
CA GLN A 77 -4.58 36.38 -1.78
C GLN A 77 -4.78 37.66 -2.63
N THR A 78 -4.43 37.65 -3.90
CA THR A 78 -4.39 38.92 -4.69
C THR A 78 -5.07 38.88 -6.07
N ASN A 79 -5.48 37.72 -6.61
CA ASN A 79 -6.11 37.65 -7.93
C ASN A 79 -7.47 36.91 -7.87
N THR A 80 -8.56 37.67 -8.04
CA THR A 80 -9.95 37.21 -8.01
C THR A 80 -10.43 36.56 -9.33
N ASP A 81 -9.58 36.39 -10.35
CA ASP A 81 -9.96 35.95 -11.69
C ASP A 81 -9.38 34.60 -12.13
N ALA A 82 -8.58 33.90 -11.27
CA ALA A 82 -8.19 32.53 -11.58
C ALA A 82 -9.41 31.60 -11.34
N GLU A 83 -9.94 31.03 -12.44
CA GLU A 83 -11.04 30.05 -12.34
C GLU A 83 -10.63 28.86 -11.48
N ALA A 84 -11.06 28.85 -10.22
CA ALA A 84 -10.82 27.74 -9.31
C ALA A 84 -11.68 26.53 -9.69
N TYR A 85 -11.13 25.33 -9.54
CA TYR A 85 -11.90 24.10 -9.64
C TYR A 85 -12.58 23.80 -8.29
N ASN A 86 -13.91 23.77 -8.29
CA ASN A 86 -14.68 23.53 -7.08
C ASN A 86 -14.99 22.04 -6.90
N ILE A 87 -14.63 21.47 -5.75
CA ILE A 87 -14.99 20.11 -5.36
C ILE A 87 -16.00 20.14 -4.20
N THR A 88 -17.00 19.26 -4.28
CA THR A 88 -17.91 18.98 -3.16
C THR A 88 -17.30 17.91 -2.27
N CYS A 89 -17.22 18.16 -0.98
CA CYS A 89 -16.64 17.21 -0.02
C CYS A 89 -17.69 16.78 1.02
N TYR A 90 -17.68 15.49 1.37
CA TYR A 90 -18.60 14.89 2.35
C TYR A 90 -17.79 14.14 3.42
N GLY A 91 -18.03 14.47 4.69
CA GLY A 91 -17.53 13.68 5.82
C GLY A 91 -18.50 12.56 6.19
N PHE A 92 -18.02 11.35 6.38
CA PHE A 92 -18.78 10.23 6.96
C PHE A 92 -18.01 9.63 8.15
N HIS A 93 -18.75 9.12 9.15
CA HIS A 93 -18.14 8.62 10.38
C HIS A 93 -17.72 7.15 10.24
N GLU A 94 -16.43 6.87 10.48
CA GLU A 94 -15.89 5.53 10.46
C GLU A 94 -14.79 5.33 11.52
N ASP A 95 -14.81 4.19 12.21
CA ASP A 95 -13.71 3.77 13.10
C ASP A 95 -12.54 3.21 12.25
N THR A 96 -11.69 4.11 11.74
CA THR A 96 -10.52 3.73 10.95
C THR A 96 -9.41 3.04 11.78
N VAL A 97 -9.54 3.02 13.13
CA VAL A 97 -8.61 2.30 14.02
C VAL A 97 -8.97 0.81 14.08
N HIS A 98 -10.26 0.49 13.93
CA HIS A 98 -10.77 -0.88 13.94
C HIS A 98 -11.53 -1.23 12.65
N PRO A 99 -10.87 -1.18 11.49
CA PRO A 99 -11.52 -1.42 10.19
C PRO A 99 -12.04 -2.85 10.03
N GLU A 100 -11.70 -3.76 10.94
CA GLU A 100 -12.25 -5.11 11.01
C GLU A 100 -13.70 -5.17 11.57
N LYS A 101 -14.26 -4.02 11.96
CA LYS A 101 -15.61 -3.91 12.52
C LYS A 101 -16.51 -3.13 11.58
N TYR A 102 -17.51 -3.80 11.05
CA TYR A 102 -18.54 -3.14 10.25
C TYR A 102 -19.48 -2.31 11.11
N GLN A 103 -19.76 -1.09 10.69
CA GLN A 103 -20.66 -0.16 11.36
C GLN A 103 -21.89 0.11 10.48
N PRO A 104 -23.13 -0.31 10.88
CA PRO A 104 -24.35 -0.10 10.07
C PRO A 104 -24.63 1.37 9.75
N LEU A 105 -24.20 2.32 10.59
CA LEU A 105 -24.36 3.76 10.34
C LEU A 105 -23.71 4.21 9.00
N LEU A 106 -22.65 3.53 8.56
CA LEU A 106 -22.02 3.79 7.26
C LEU A 106 -23.02 3.69 6.10
N GLU A 107 -23.95 2.74 6.17
CA GLU A 107 -24.95 2.57 5.11
C GLU A 107 -25.89 3.77 5.02
N GLU A 108 -26.33 4.31 6.14
CA GLU A 108 -27.22 5.49 6.20
C GLU A 108 -26.49 6.75 5.69
N GLU A 109 -25.27 6.99 6.15
CA GLU A 109 -24.49 8.17 5.76
C GLU A 109 -24.09 8.14 4.28
N LEU A 110 -23.59 7.00 3.78
CA LEU A 110 -23.20 6.87 2.39
C LEU A 110 -24.42 6.85 1.45
N HIS A 111 -25.55 6.30 1.86
CA HIS A 111 -26.80 6.42 1.11
C HIS A 111 -27.20 7.90 0.98
N ARG A 112 -27.20 8.64 2.08
CA ARG A 112 -27.49 10.08 2.07
C ARG A 112 -26.56 10.88 1.15
N ILE A 113 -25.26 10.55 1.12
CA ILE A 113 -24.28 11.18 0.23
C ILE A 113 -24.60 10.88 -1.23
N THR A 114 -24.90 9.63 -1.54
CA THR A 114 -25.25 9.23 -2.92
C THR A 114 -26.55 9.84 -3.41
N GLU A 115 -27.54 10.01 -2.53
CA GLU A 115 -28.80 10.70 -2.85
C GLU A 115 -28.57 12.21 -3.11
N ASP A 116 -27.80 12.89 -2.25
CA ASP A 116 -27.53 14.34 -2.39
C ASP A 116 -26.70 14.66 -3.63
N PHE A 117 -25.66 13.88 -3.92
CA PHE A 117 -24.78 14.13 -5.05
C PHE A 117 -25.32 13.54 -6.36
N SER A 118 -26.04 12.44 -6.31
CA SER A 118 -26.56 11.72 -7.48
C SER A 118 -25.48 11.41 -8.52
N PRO A 119 -24.46 10.58 -8.19
CA PRO A 119 -23.31 10.33 -9.05
C PRO A 119 -23.66 9.45 -10.26
N ASP A 120 -23.02 9.75 -11.41
CA ASP A 120 -22.97 8.86 -12.57
C ASP A 120 -22.02 7.70 -12.37
N VAL A 121 -20.93 7.94 -11.59
CA VAL A 121 -19.91 6.94 -11.21
C VAL A 121 -19.52 7.13 -9.76
N ILE A 122 -19.43 6.01 -9.01
CA ILE A 122 -18.79 6.00 -7.69
C ILE A 122 -17.48 5.25 -7.80
N HIS A 123 -16.36 5.89 -7.44
CA HIS A 123 -15.04 5.26 -7.37
C HIS A 123 -14.61 5.10 -5.91
N CYS A 124 -14.62 3.86 -5.40
CA CYS A 124 -14.09 3.51 -4.09
C CYS A 124 -12.60 3.17 -4.19
N PHE A 125 -11.75 3.88 -3.45
CA PHE A 125 -10.30 3.68 -3.46
C PHE A 125 -9.86 2.71 -2.37
N GLY A 126 -9.84 1.42 -2.71
CA GLY A 126 -9.45 0.33 -1.80
C GLY A 126 -10.63 -0.43 -1.21
N THR A 127 -10.32 -1.59 -0.68
CA THR A 127 -11.27 -2.52 -0.05
C THR A 127 -10.94 -2.79 1.42
N GLU A 128 -9.91 -2.08 1.93
CA GLU A 128 -9.36 -2.31 3.26
C GLU A 128 -10.24 -1.80 4.39
N TYR A 129 -11.25 -0.96 4.06
CA TYR A 129 -12.15 -0.34 5.03
C TYR A 129 -13.62 -0.68 4.74
N PRO A 130 -14.49 -0.72 5.77
CA PRO A 130 -15.90 -1.09 5.64
C PRO A 130 -16.74 -0.21 4.71
N HIS A 131 -16.38 1.07 4.54
CA HIS A 131 -17.15 2.01 3.72
C HIS A 131 -17.30 1.55 2.26
N THR A 132 -16.30 0.88 1.67
CA THR A 132 -16.44 0.32 0.31
C THR A 132 -17.55 -0.72 0.24
N LEU A 133 -17.64 -1.61 1.24
CA LEU A 133 -18.75 -2.55 1.33
C LEU A 133 -20.10 -1.84 1.53
N ALA A 134 -20.14 -0.81 2.39
CA ALA A 134 -21.36 -0.05 2.63
C ALA A 134 -21.87 0.62 1.35
N VAL A 135 -21.00 1.27 0.55
CA VAL A 135 -21.36 1.77 -0.78
C VAL A 135 -21.90 0.67 -1.67
N CYS A 136 -21.18 -0.46 -1.73
CA CYS A 136 -21.61 -1.60 -2.55
C CYS A 136 -22.97 -2.19 -2.12
N ARG A 137 -23.37 -2.03 -0.86
CA ARG A 137 -24.67 -2.48 -0.36
C ARG A 137 -25.79 -1.49 -0.69
N VAL A 138 -25.57 -0.18 -0.40
CA VAL A 138 -26.65 0.81 -0.46
C VAL A 138 -26.91 1.39 -1.83
N PHE A 139 -25.86 1.57 -2.65
CA PHE A 139 -26.04 2.16 -3.98
C PHE A 139 -26.69 1.14 -4.94
N PRO A 140 -27.88 1.43 -5.51
CA PRO A 140 -28.63 0.44 -6.27
C PRO A 140 -27.98 0.07 -7.60
N HIS A 141 -27.30 1.02 -8.25
CA HIS A 141 -26.70 0.89 -9.57
C HIS A 141 -25.28 0.32 -9.48
N LYS A 142 -25.15 -1.00 -9.31
CA LYS A 142 -23.86 -1.69 -9.13
C LYS A 142 -22.94 -1.54 -10.34
N GLU A 143 -23.52 -1.43 -11.55
CA GLU A 143 -22.82 -1.17 -12.81
C GLU A 143 -22.14 0.20 -12.87
N LYS A 144 -22.48 1.12 -11.96
CA LYS A 144 -21.86 2.45 -11.81
C LYS A 144 -20.84 2.51 -10.67
N ILE A 145 -20.61 1.42 -9.95
CA ILE A 145 -19.58 1.33 -8.90
C ILE A 145 -18.30 0.81 -9.52
N LEU A 146 -17.21 1.54 -9.32
CA LEU A 146 -15.83 1.16 -9.60
C LEU A 146 -15.08 0.96 -8.29
N VAL A 147 -14.59 -0.24 -8.03
CA VAL A 147 -13.78 -0.57 -6.85
C VAL A 147 -12.32 -0.68 -7.26
N GLY A 148 -11.47 0.20 -6.72
CA GLY A 148 -10.02 0.17 -6.93
C GLY A 148 -9.32 -0.75 -5.94
N ILE A 149 -8.51 -1.68 -6.44
CA ILE A 149 -7.75 -2.61 -5.59
C ILE A 149 -6.41 -2.00 -5.19
N GLN A 150 -6.21 -1.81 -3.88
CA GLN A 150 -4.94 -1.38 -3.31
C GLN A 150 -4.14 -2.59 -2.79
N GLY A 151 -4.67 -3.31 -1.85
CA GLY A 151 -4.20 -4.60 -1.35
C GLY A 151 -5.35 -5.60 -1.34
N ILE A 152 -5.07 -6.85 -0.96
CA ILE A 152 -6.09 -7.87 -0.78
C ILE A 152 -5.98 -8.42 0.64
N CYS A 153 -6.83 -7.91 1.54
CA CYS A 153 -6.82 -8.22 2.96
C CYS A 153 -6.95 -9.70 3.27
N ALA A 154 -7.78 -10.42 2.52
CA ALA A 154 -7.95 -11.86 2.68
C ALA A 154 -6.62 -12.61 2.50
N LEU A 155 -5.85 -12.28 1.46
CA LEU A 155 -4.56 -12.91 1.18
C LEU A 155 -3.44 -12.37 2.09
N CYS A 156 -3.53 -11.10 2.53
CA CYS A 156 -2.66 -10.58 3.58
C CYS A 156 -2.83 -11.35 4.89
N ALA A 157 -4.03 -11.82 5.22
CA ALA A 157 -4.25 -12.66 6.40
C ALA A 157 -3.54 -14.02 6.28
N GLU A 158 -3.51 -14.63 5.10
CA GLU A 158 -2.81 -15.89 4.84
C GLU A 158 -1.29 -15.75 4.97
N ALA A 159 -0.72 -14.71 4.36
CA ALA A 159 0.71 -14.41 4.38
C ALA A 159 1.17 -13.69 5.66
N TYR A 160 0.29 -13.41 6.62
CA TYR A 160 0.52 -12.44 7.68
C TYR A 160 1.78 -12.71 8.50
N PHE A 161 2.07 -13.97 8.79
CA PHE A 161 3.20 -14.33 9.65
C PHE A 161 4.54 -14.34 8.92
N ALA A 162 4.55 -14.27 7.59
CA ALA A 162 5.77 -14.14 6.80
C ALA A 162 6.85 -15.16 7.25
N ASP A 163 6.53 -16.44 7.20
CA ASP A 163 7.39 -17.58 7.55
C ASP A 163 8.05 -17.51 8.95
N MET A 164 7.55 -16.66 9.83
CA MET A 164 8.04 -16.60 11.22
C MET A 164 7.91 -17.96 11.90
N PRO A 165 8.89 -18.34 12.74
CA PRO A 165 8.80 -19.57 13.53
C PRO A 165 7.54 -19.57 14.43
N GLU A 166 6.86 -20.71 14.51
CA GLU A 166 5.66 -20.86 15.37
C GLU A 166 5.93 -20.46 16.82
N SER A 167 7.14 -20.74 17.31
CA SER A 167 7.57 -20.34 18.66
C SER A 167 7.59 -18.81 18.86
N GLU A 168 7.70 -18.01 17.80
CA GLU A 168 7.64 -16.55 17.86
C GLU A 168 6.21 -16.03 17.69
N ILE A 169 5.42 -16.67 16.82
CA ILE A 169 4.02 -16.30 16.56
C ILE A 169 3.17 -16.37 17.84
N HIS A 170 3.45 -17.36 18.69
CA HIS A 170 2.73 -17.56 19.94
C HIS A 170 3.20 -16.68 21.10
N LYS A 171 4.33 -15.97 20.97
CA LYS A 171 4.81 -15.08 22.01
C LYS A 171 3.93 -13.85 22.14
N THR A 172 3.67 -13.49 23.39
CA THR A 172 2.86 -12.32 23.74
C THR A 172 3.65 -11.41 24.66
N THR A 173 3.54 -10.10 24.48
CA THR A 173 4.12 -9.11 25.38
C THR A 173 3.06 -8.49 26.25
N PHE A 174 3.48 -7.73 27.28
CA PHE A 174 2.55 -6.98 28.12
C PHE A 174 1.72 -5.98 27.28
N ARG A 175 2.37 -5.30 26.33
CA ARG A 175 1.67 -4.41 25.38
C ARG A 175 0.59 -5.13 24.59
N ASP A 176 0.90 -6.31 24.07
CA ASP A 176 -0.02 -7.08 23.24
C ASP A 176 -1.24 -7.54 24.03
N LEU A 177 -1.05 -7.88 25.32
CA LEU A 177 -2.15 -8.23 26.20
C LEU A 177 -3.06 -7.02 26.48
N VAL A 178 -2.46 -5.88 26.86
CA VAL A 178 -3.21 -4.66 27.20
C VAL A 178 -3.97 -4.13 25.99
N LYS A 179 -3.34 -4.14 24.81
CA LYS A 179 -3.95 -3.64 23.55
C LYS A 179 -4.81 -4.69 22.85
N LYS A 180 -4.85 -5.95 23.32
CA LYS A 180 -5.49 -7.07 22.62
C LYS A 180 -5.02 -7.17 21.16
N ASP A 181 -3.70 -7.03 20.95
CA ASP A 181 -3.09 -6.84 19.65
C ASP A 181 -1.91 -7.83 19.44
N THR A 182 -2.15 -9.11 19.73
CA THR A 182 -1.19 -10.19 19.45
C THR A 182 -1.04 -10.41 17.95
N LEU A 183 0.04 -11.08 17.52
CA LEU A 183 0.23 -11.40 16.10
C LEU A 183 -0.96 -12.17 15.51
N ARG A 184 -1.54 -13.12 16.28
CA ARG A 184 -2.74 -13.84 15.83
C ARG A 184 -3.97 -12.90 15.73
N SER A 185 -4.16 -12.00 16.70
CA SER A 185 -5.28 -11.07 16.64
C SER A 185 -5.14 -10.09 15.47
N GLN A 186 -3.91 -9.71 15.11
CA GLN A 186 -3.65 -8.89 13.92
C GLN A 186 -3.98 -9.65 12.63
N GLN A 187 -3.59 -10.92 12.52
CA GLN A 187 -3.99 -11.79 11.41
C GLN A 187 -5.51 -11.91 11.31
N GLU A 188 -6.19 -12.17 12.43
CA GLU A 188 -7.65 -12.27 12.49
C GLU A 188 -8.36 -10.98 12.07
N LYS A 189 -7.79 -9.81 12.37
CA LYS A 189 -8.30 -8.53 11.88
C LYS A 189 -8.23 -8.45 10.35
N PHE A 190 -7.11 -8.86 9.75
CA PHE A 190 -7.01 -8.93 8.30
C PHE A 190 -8.00 -9.94 7.71
N ALA A 191 -8.18 -11.10 8.32
CA ALA A 191 -9.15 -12.10 7.87
C ALA A 191 -10.59 -11.55 7.89
N ARG A 192 -10.99 -10.82 8.94
CA ARG A 192 -12.33 -10.20 9.02
C ARG A 192 -12.51 -9.12 7.97
N ARG A 193 -11.49 -8.30 7.72
CA ARG A 193 -11.50 -7.30 6.62
C ARG A 193 -11.63 -8.01 5.27
N GLY A 194 -10.92 -9.14 5.08
CA GLY A 194 -11.01 -9.96 3.89
C GLY A 194 -12.41 -10.52 3.60
N VAL A 195 -13.21 -10.79 4.64
CA VAL A 195 -14.61 -11.19 4.45
C VAL A 195 -15.44 -10.04 3.85
N MET A 196 -15.30 -8.82 4.41
CA MET A 196 -16.00 -7.63 3.91
C MET A 196 -15.53 -7.25 2.51
N GLU A 197 -14.23 -7.32 2.25
CA GLU A 197 -13.61 -7.10 0.95
C GLU A 197 -14.17 -8.03 -0.13
N ARG A 198 -14.23 -9.34 0.16
CA ARG A 198 -14.78 -10.34 -0.76
C ARG A 198 -16.25 -10.07 -1.09
N GLU A 199 -17.05 -9.67 -0.10
CA GLU A 199 -18.44 -9.28 -0.30
C GLU A 199 -18.53 -8.00 -1.17
N ALA A 200 -17.72 -6.97 -0.90
CA ALA A 200 -17.70 -5.74 -1.67
C ALA A 200 -17.34 -5.99 -3.14
N ILE A 201 -16.29 -6.78 -3.39
CA ILE A 201 -15.87 -7.19 -4.74
C ILE A 201 -16.99 -8.00 -5.42
N GLY A 202 -17.66 -8.91 -4.69
CA GLY A 202 -18.78 -9.71 -5.22
C GLY A 202 -19.99 -8.90 -5.66
N LEU A 203 -20.20 -7.71 -5.08
CA LEU A 203 -21.30 -6.78 -5.39
C LEU A 203 -20.94 -5.75 -6.47
N ALA A 204 -19.66 -5.42 -6.65
CA ALA A 204 -19.22 -4.37 -7.56
C ALA A 204 -19.45 -4.74 -9.03
N GLY A 205 -19.93 -3.79 -9.82
CA GLY A 205 -20.07 -3.98 -11.28
C GLY A 205 -18.77 -3.78 -12.04
N ASN A 206 -17.86 -2.96 -11.49
CA ASN A 206 -16.57 -2.66 -12.11
C ASN A 206 -15.46 -2.70 -11.06
N ILE A 207 -14.31 -3.21 -11.47
CA ILE A 207 -13.10 -3.30 -10.64
C ILE A 207 -11.95 -2.67 -11.41
N THR A 208 -11.08 -1.94 -10.75
CA THR A 208 -9.82 -1.49 -11.33
C THR A 208 -8.66 -1.96 -10.48
N GLY A 209 -7.61 -2.40 -11.13
CA GLY A 209 -6.37 -2.84 -10.50
C GLY A 209 -5.19 -2.66 -11.45
N ARG A 210 -4.02 -3.10 -11.00
CA ARG A 210 -2.74 -2.79 -11.64
C ARG A 210 -1.96 -4.02 -12.09
N THR A 211 -2.34 -5.18 -11.58
CA THR A 211 -1.53 -6.38 -11.68
C THR A 211 -2.31 -7.57 -12.24
N ALA A 212 -1.60 -8.48 -12.88
CA ALA A 212 -2.19 -9.73 -13.31
C ALA A 212 -2.72 -10.56 -12.11
N TRP A 213 -2.06 -10.41 -10.96
CA TRP A 213 -2.43 -11.10 -9.73
C TRP A 213 -3.75 -10.60 -9.15
N ASP A 214 -3.93 -9.28 -8.96
CA ASP A 214 -5.19 -8.74 -8.42
C ASP A 214 -6.35 -8.98 -9.39
N ARG A 215 -6.09 -8.93 -10.71
CA ARG A 215 -7.07 -9.30 -11.74
C ARG A 215 -7.50 -10.75 -11.60
N ALA A 216 -6.56 -11.69 -11.44
CA ALA A 216 -6.88 -13.11 -11.30
C ALA A 216 -7.74 -13.36 -10.06
N VAL A 217 -7.34 -12.79 -8.90
CA VAL A 217 -8.06 -12.93 -7.63
C VAL A 217 -9.48 -12.34 -7.72
N THR A 218 -9.59 -11.10 -8.18
CA THR A 218 -10.89 -10.42 -8.23
C THR A 218 -11.83 -11.03 -9.27
N THR A 219 -11.31 -11.51 -10.40
CA THR A 219 -12.11 -12.25 -11.41
C THR A 219 -12.60 -13.59 -10.86
N ALA A 220 -11.80 -14.28 -10.05
CA ALA A 220 -12.24 -15.51 -9.39
C ALA A 220 -13.36 -15.25 -8.37
N TRP A 221 -13.33 -14.11 -7.67
CA TRP A 221 -14.36 -13.74 -6.69
C TRP A 221 -15.62 -13.15 -7.35
N ASN A 222 -15.47 -12.41 -8.44
CA ASN A 222 -16.59 -11.84 -9.20
C ASN A 222 -16.32 -11.89 -10.72
N PRO A 223 -16.63 -13.02 -11.37
CA PRO A 223 -16.44 -13.17 -12.81
C PRO A 223 -17.40 -12.31 -13.65
N LYS A 224 -18.38 -11.66 -13.03
CA LYS A 224 -19.35 -10.78 -13.72
C LYS A 224 -18.89 -9.33 -13.76
N ALA A 225 -17.98 -8.92 -12.86
CA ALA A 225 -17.48 -7.57 -12.85
C ALA A 225 -16.60 -7.29 -14.08
N HIS A 226 -16.69 -6.09 -14.59
CA HIS A 226 -15.77 -5.64 -15.62
C HIS A 226 -14.47 -5.17 -14.97
N TYR A 227 -13.33 -5.78 -15.35
CA TYR A 227 -12.02 -5.40 -14.83
C TYR A 227 -11.32 -4.46 -15.77
N TYR A 228 -10.87 -3.30 -15.23
CA TYR A 228 -10.05 -2.31 -15.91
C TYR A 228 -8.62 -2.33 -15.37
N THR A 229 -7.63 -2.44 -16.24
CA THR A 229 -6.25 -2.20 -15.86
C THR A 229 -5.97 -0.71 -15.86
N MET A 230 -5.50 -0.18 -14.73
CA MET A 230 -5.14 1.22 -14.56
C MET A 230 -3.98 1.34 -13.59
N ASN A 231 -2.88 1.93 -14.04
CA ASN A 231 -1.75 2.22 -13.17
C ASN A 231 -1.98 3.53 -12.39
N GLU A 232 -1.25 3.70 -11.30
CA GLU A 232 -1.31 4.91 -10.48
C GLU A 232 -0.22 5.90 -10.85
N THR A 233 -0.58 7.17 -10.81
CA THR A 233 0.37 8.28 -10.77
C THR A 233 0.96 8.35 -9.37
N LEU A 234 2.27 8.39 -9.25
CA LEU A 234 2.96 8.50 -7.96
C LEU A 234 3.10 9.97 -7.54
N ARG A 235 3.67 10.20 -6.34
CA ARG A 235 3.87 11.55 -5.80
C ARG A 235 4.74 12.39 -6.74
N ALA A 236 4.34 13.66 -6.97
CA ALA A 236 4.96 14.54 -7.95
C ALA A 236 6.48 14.69 -7.78
N SER A 237 6.97 14.79 -6.54
CA SER A 237 8.39 15.00 -6.25
C SER A 237 9.29 13.82 -6.70
N PHE A 238 8.75 12.61 -6.88
CA PHE A 238 9.54 11.44 -7.32
C PHE A 238 9.81 11.38 -8.83
N TYR A 239 9.12 12.19 -9.61
CA TYR A 239 9.44 12.33 -11.06
C TYR A 239 10.67 13.21 -11.30
N GLU A 240 11.09 13.96 -10.27
CA GLU A 240 12.23 14.84 -10.28
C GLU A 240 13.42 14.20 -9.54
N GLY A 241 14.60 14.47 -10.05
CA GLY A 241 15.85 13.91 -9.50
C GLY A 241 16.22 12.57 -10.15
N GLN A 242 17.41 12.13 -9.86
CA GLN A 242 17.96 10.87 -10.35
C GLN A 242 19.04 10.37 -9.40
N TRP A 243 18.96 9.09 -9.07
CA TRP A 243 19.99 8.40 -8.32
C TRP A 243 21.31 8.38 -9.09
N GLN A 244 22.42 8.58 -8.38
CA GLN A 244 23.79 8.55 -8.89
C GLN A 244 24.68 7.81 -7.89
N PRO A 245 25.51 6.86 -8.35
CA PRO A 245 26.34 6.06 -7.47
C PRO A 245 27.36 6.89 -6.66
N GLU A 246 27.79 8.05 -7.21
CA GLU A 246 28.75 8.94 -6.56
C GLU A 246 28.16 9.68 -5.35
N HIS A 247 26.82 9.80 -5.29
CA HIS A 247 26.11 10.52 -4.24
C HIS A 247 25.46 9.62 -3.20
N CYS A 248 25.49 8.29 -3.40
CA CYS A 248 24.93 7.37 -2.44
C CYS A 248 25.92 6.96 -1.34
N GLU A 249 25.39 6.52 -0.22
CA GLU A 249 26.14 5.90 0.86
C GLU A 249 26.48 4.45 0.47
N PRO A 250 27.75 4.11 0.22
CA PRO A 250 28.11 2.78 -0.24
C PRO A 250 27.67 1.68 0.72
N TYR A 251 27.09 0.60 0.18
CA TYR A 251 26.59 -0.56 0.93
C TYR A 251 25.45 -0.21 1.90
N SER A 252 24.66 0.82 1.60
CA SER A 252 23.43 1.13 2.33
C SER A 252 22.21 0.48 1.68
N ILE A 253 21.35 -0.12 2.50
CA ILE A 253 20.07 -0.70 2.11
C ILE A 253 18.97 0.16 2.71
N PHE A 254 17.99 0.56 1.91
CA PHE A 254 16.80 1.23 2.39
C PHE A 254 15.59 0.32 2.32
N VAL A 255 14.80 0.30 3.40
CA VAL A 255 13.51 -0.39 3.53
C VAL A 255 12.46 0.66 3.90
N SER A 256 11.45 0.80 3.08
CA SER A 256 10.47 1.90 3.20
C SER A 256 9.43 1.70 4.31
N GLN A 257 9.25 0.47 4.81
CA GLN A 257 8.29 0.14 5.86
C GLN A 257 8.61 -1.20 6.52
N ALA A 258 8.39 -1.31 7.84
CA ALA A 258 8.66 -2.54 8.59
C ALA A 258 7.72 -2.75 9.79
N ASP A 259 6.53 -2.13 9.82
CA ASP A 259 5.66 -2.05 11.00
C ASP A 259 5.08 -3.39 11.46
N TYR A 260 5.02 -4.40 10.60
CA TYR A 260 4.43 -5.72 10.88
C TYR A 260 5.08 -6.83 10.01
N PRO A 261 4.88 -8.11 10.35
CA PRO A 261 5.59 -9.23 9.72
C PRO A 261 5.52 -9.28 8.19
N LEU A 262 4.35 -8.98 7.59
CA LEU A 262 4.17 -8.96 6.13
C LEU A 262 5.22 -8.14 5.38
N LYS A 263 5.81 -7.11 6.02
CA LYS A 263 6.84 -6.26 5.42
C LYS A 263 8.24 -6.89 5.43
N GLY A 264 8.41 -8.06 6.03
CA GLY A 264 9.55 -8.93 5.84
C GLY A 264 10.90 -8.45 6.39
N LEU A 265 10.97 -7.40 7.25
CA LEU A 265 12.24 -6.92 7.79
C LEU A 265 13.05 -8.03 8.47
N HIS A 266 12.41 -8.99 9.09
CA HIS A 266 13.07 -10.13 9.75
C HIS A 266 13.83 -11.04 8.76
N TYR A 267 13.43 -11.10 7.48
CA TYR A 267 14.21 -11.80 6.45
C TYR A 267 15.56 -11.12 6.23
N LEU A 268 15.54 -9.77 6.06
CA LEU A 268 16.76 -8.99 5.89
C LEU A 268 17.68 -9.09 7.11
N LEU A 269 17.13 -8.96 8.32
CA LEU A 269 17.93 -9.05 9.55
C LEU A 269 18.64 -10.40 9.69
N GLN A 270 18.03 -11.49 9.23
CA GLN A 270 18.65 -12.82 9.20
C GLN A 270 19.68 -12.98 8.07
N ALA A 271 19.51 -12.25 6.95
CA ALA A 271 20.44 -12.25 5.82
C ALA A 271 21.69 -11.40 6.08
N LEU A 272 21.60 -10.37 6.94
CA LEU A 272 22.69 -9.40 7.17
C LEU A 272 24.02 -10.02 7.66
N PRO A 273 24.07 -11.04 8.52
CA PRO A 273 25.35 -11.65 8.89
C PRO A 273 26.14 -12.14 7.68
N GLN A 274 25.49 -12.84 6.74
CA GLN A 274 26.13 -13.33 5.50
C GLN A 274 26.56 -12.16 4.59
N ILE A 275 25.74 -11.12 4.46
CA ILE A 275 26.07 -9.93 3.67
C ILE A 275 27.29 -9.21 4.27
N ARG A 276 27.34 -9.09 5.60
CA ARG A 276 28.43 -8.42 6.36
C ARG A 276 29.78 -9.12 6.18
N GLU A 277 29.82 -10.44 6.03
CA GLU A 277 31.06 -11.18 5.75
C GLU A 277 31.74 -10.65 4.48
N LYS A 278 30.98 -10.33 3.45
CA LYS A 278 31.52 -9.82 2.18
C LYS A 278 31.60 -8.30 2.14
N TYR A 279 30.65 -7.61 2.78
CA TYR A 279 30.54 -6.15 2.84
C TYR A 279 30.49 -5.64 4.29
N PRO A 280 31.65 -5.57 4.98
CA PRO A 280 31.70 -5.25 6.43
C PRO A 280 31.13 -3.88 6.80
N ARG A 281 30.95 -2.97 5.84
CA ARG A 281 30.40 -1.62 6.05
C ARG A 281 28.89 -1.53 5.76
N VAL A 282 28.20 -2.67 5.57
CA VAL A 282 26.76 -2.65 5.28
C VAL A 282 25.99 -1.88 6.37
N GLN A 283 25.06 -1.03 5.93
CA GLN A 283 24.13 -0.28 6.77
C GLN A 283 22.70 -0.47 6.27
N VAL A 284 21.72 -0.53 7.17
CA VAL A 284 20.30 -0.66 6.85
C VAL A 284 19.55 0.51 7.46
N TYR A 285 18.80 1.20 6.65
CA TYR A 285 17.92 2.29 7.04
C TYR A 285 16.47 1.88 6.84
N VAL A 286 15.67 2.02 7.89
CA VAL A 286 14.27 1.58 7.91
C VAL A 286 13.39 2.79 8.21
N ALA A 287 12.51 3.16 7.28
CA ALA A 287 11.50 4.17 7.56
C ALA A 287 10.36 3.59 8.41
N GLY A 288 9.79 4.42 9.26
CA GLY A 288 8.78 4.02 10.24
C GLY A 288 9.31 4.00 11.67
N ASN A 289 8.42 3.68 12.60
CA ASN A 289 8.75 3.71 14.03
C ASN A 289 9.78 2.63 14.39
N ASP A 290 10.64 2.94 15.34
CA ASP A 290 11.55 1.96 15.95
C ASP A 290 10.75 0.96 16.80
N LEU A 291 10.41 -0.17 16.21
CA LEU A 291 9.71 -1.27 16.89
C LEU A 291 10.56 -1.99 17.92
N THR A 292 11.88 -1.79 17.88
CA THR A 292 12.86 -2.48 18.72
C THR A 292 13.29 -1.66 19.93
N ALA A 293 12.80 -0.43 20.07
CA ALA A 293 13.14 0.50 21.14
C ALA A 293 12.96 -0.12 22.53
N TYR A 294 14.03 -0.10 23.32
CA TYR A 294 14.11 -0.78 24.61
C TYR A 294 14.98 -0.04 25.63
N ARG A 295 15.16 1.28 25.44
CA ARG A 295 16.09 2.11 26.22
C ARG A 295 15.53 2.49 27.59
N THR A 296 14.22 2.72 27.65
CA THR A 296 13.52 3.16 28.87
C THR A 296 12.57 2.08 29.40
N PRO A 297 12.18 2.10 30.69
CA PRO A 297 11.17 1.21 31.23
C PRO A 297 9.82 1.29 30.48
N LYS A 298 9.45 2.49 29.98
CA LYS A 298 8.23 2.69 29.19
C LYS A 298 8.32 1.98 27.83
N GLU A 299 9.45 2.05 27.15
CA GLU A 299 9.66 1.33 25.87
C GLU A 299 9.61 -0.17 26.06
N LYS A 300 10.23 -0.69 27.15
CA LYS A 300 10.16 -2.12 27.50
C LYS A 300 8.73 -2.64 27.67
N LEU A 301 7.83 -1.80 28.20
CA LEU A 301 6.41 -2.14 28.35
C LEU A 301 5.61 -1.99 27.05
N LYS A 302 6.10 -1.18 26.10
CA LYS A 302 5.42 -0.88 24.84
C LYS A 302 5.85 -1.77 23.68
N ILE A 303 6.90 -2.59 23.82
CA ILE A 303 7.39 -3.44 22.74
C ILE A 303 6.37 -4.52 22.37
N SER A 304 6.09 -4.68 21.07
CA SER A 304 5.24 -5.77 20.55
C SER A 304 6.01 -7.11 20.47
N ALA A 305 5.30 -8.21 20.26
CA ALA A 305 5.93 -9.51 20.03
C ALA A 305 6.85 -9.47 18.81
N TYR A 306 6.39 -8.86 17.70
CA TYR A 306 7.22 -8.67 16.51
C TYR A 306 8.44 -7.80 16.78
N GLY A 307 8.28 -6.65 17.43
CA GLY A 307 9.41 -5.77 17.79
C GLY A 307 10.44 -6.48 18.67
N ARG A 308 9.98 -7.33 19.63
CA ARG A 308 10.86 -8.15 20.45
C ARG A 308 11.61 -9.21 19.62
N TYR A 309 10.96 -9.80 18.61
CA TYR A 309 11.58 -10.72 17.68
C TYR A 309 12.68 -10.01 16.86
N LEU A 310 12.37 -8.87 16.23
CA LEU A 310 13.36 -8.08 15.49
C LEU A 310 14.55 -7.69 16.37
N ARG A 311 14.29 -7.21 17.59
CA ARG A 311 15.36 -6.87 18.54
C ARG A 311 16.26 -8.05 18.85
N ARG A 312 15.70 -9.26 18.99
CA ARG A 312 16.49 -10.47 19.20
C ARG A 312 17.39 -10.75 18.01
N LEU A 313 16.86 -10.68 16.78
CA LEU A 313 17.66 -10.88 15.56
C LEU A 313 18.80 -9.87 15.45
N ILE A 314 18.54 -8.59 15.73
CA ILE A 314 19.57 -7.55 15.76
C ILE A 314 20.68 -7.89 16.74
N ARG A 315 20.33 -8.31 17.96
CA ARG A 315 21.31 -8.65 18.99
C ARG A 315 22.09 -9.93 18.65
N GLU A 316 21.42 -10.99 18.21
CA GLU A 316 22.05 -12.27 17.84
C GLU A 316 22.98 -12.11 16.64
N GLY A 317 22.60 -11.26 15.68
CA GLY A 317 23.41 -10.89 14.53
C GLY A 317 24.50 -9.85 14.82
N GLN A 318 24.55 -9.26 16.02
CA GLN A 318 25.44 -8.14 16.37
C GLN A 318 25.31 -6.98 15.38
N LEU A 319 24.06 -6.50 15.18
CA LEU A 319 23.67 -5.53 14.14
C LEU A 319 23.25 -4.18 14.75
N GLU A 320 23.49 -3.92 16.04
CA GLU A 320 23.02 -2.73 16.75
C GLU A 320 23.55 -1.42 16.15
N ASP A 321 24.74 -1.44 15.58
CA ASP A 321 25.40 -0.32 14.90
C ASP A 321 25.15 -0.30 13.38
N ARG A 322 24.28 -1.19 12.87
CA ARG A 322 24.04 -1.38 11.44
C ARG A 322 22.60 -1.10 11.02
N VAL A 323 21.66 -1.15 11.93
CA VAL A 323 20.23 -0.99 11.64
C VAL A 323 19.71 0.30 12.27
N HIS A 324 19.24 1.21 11.41
CA HIS A 324 18.82 2.55 11.78
C HIS A 324 17.34 2.76 11.46
N PHE A 325 16.52 2.94 12.49
CA PHE A 325 15.12 3.34 12.33
C PHE A 325 15.04 4.86 12.26
N LEU A 326 14.51 5.37 11.14
CA LEU A 326 14.49 6.80 10.82
C LEU A 326 13.27 7.56 11.35
N GLY A 327 12.28 6.83 11.89
CA GLY A 327 10.99 7.44 12.21
C GLY A 327 10.11 7.60 10.97
N LYS A 328 9.00 8.32 11.13
CA LYS A 328 8.12 8.67 10.01
C LYS A 328 8.79 9.75 9.17
N LEU A 329 8.94 9.48 7.89
CA LEU A 329 9.50 10.41 6.92
C LEU A 329 8.40 11.10 6.12
N THR A 330 8.60 12.37 5.82
CA THR A 330 7.82 13.10 4.82
C THR A 330 8.13 12.60 3.40
N GLY A 331 7.37 13.04 2.39
CA GLY A 331 7.64 12.69 1.00
C GLY A 331 9.04 13.08 0.54
N GLU A 332 9.50 14.29 0.89
CA GLU A 332 10.83 14.80 0.53
C GLU A 332 11.94 14.04 1.28
N GLU A 333 11.79 13.78 2.57
CA GLU A 333 12.75 12.98 3.34
C GLU A 333 12.85 11.55 2.82
N MET A 334 11.73 10.95 2.37
CA MET A 334 11.72 9.66 1.69
C MET A 334 12.53 9.71 0.40
N LYS A 335 12.27 10.71 -0.46
CA LYS A 335 13.00 10.93 -1.72
C LYS A 335 14.50 11.08 -1.47
N GLU A 336 14.89 11.93 -0.50
CA GLU A 336 16.28 12.09 -0.14
C GLU A 336 16.92 10.78 0.34
N ARG A 337 16.19 9.99 1.15
CA ARG A 337 16.73 8.71 1.63
C ARG A 337 16.89 7.71 0.48
N PHE A 338 15.95 7.65 -0.46
CA PHE A 338 16.10 6.86 -1.68
C PHE A 338 17.37 7.23 -2.44
N LEU A 339 17.57 8.52 -2.74
CA LEU A 339 18.72 9.02 -3.50
C LEU A 339 20.07 8.77 -2.80
N LYS A 340 20.09 8.78 -1.45
CA LYS A 340 21.28 8.47 -0.65
C LYS A 340 21.54 6.97 -0.48
N SER A 341 20.60 6.10 -0.84
CA SER A 341 20.73 4.67 -0.66
C SER A 341 21.43 4.01 -1.83
N HIS A 342 22.31 3.05 -1.54
CA HIS A 342 22.98 2.26 -2.57
C HIS A 342 22.03 1.22 -3.19
N LEU A 343 21.01 0.80 -2.41
CA LEU A 343 20.03 -0.20 -2.78
C LEU A 343 18.69 0.07 -2.08
N PHE A 344 17.59 -0.08 -2.79
CA PHE A 344 16.25 -0.24 -2.21
C PHE A 344 15.86 -1.70 -2.17
N LEU A 345 15.36 -2.16 -1.03
CA LEU A 345 14.89 -3.53 -0.83
C LEU A 345 13.39 -3.54 -0.48
N CYS A 346 12.60 -4.15 -1.35
CA CYS A 346 11.22 -4.53 -1.06
C CYS A 346 11.21 -5.99 -0.59
N CYS A 347 11.21 -6.22 0.72
CA CYS A 347 11.33 -7.56 1.33
C CYS A 347 10.00 -8.15 1.82
N SER A 348 8.88 -7.62 1.38
CA SER A 348 7.55 -8.04 1.82
C SER A 348 7.26 -9.50 1.48
N SER A 349 6.49 -10.18 2.35
CA SER A 349 6.01 -11.54 2.09
C SER A 349 4.79 -11.56 1.15
N LEU A 350 4.09 -10.45 1.03
CA LEU A 350 3.01 -10.23 0.06
C LEU A 350 2.83 -8.73 -0.22
N GLU A 351 2.66 -8.39 -1.49
CA GLU A 351 2.31 -7.05 -1.98
C GLU A 351 1.43 -7.19 -3.22
N ASN A 352 0.58 -6.19 -3.46
CA ASN A 352 -0.07 -6.06 -4.77
C ASN A 352 0.80 -5.19 -5.70
N SER A 353 0.86 -3.89 -5.41
CA SER A 353 1.66 -2.94 -6.20
C SER A 353 2.26 -1.87 -5.27
N PRO A 354 3.43 -2.16 -4.66
CA PRO A 354 4.02 -1.27 -3.67
C PRO A 354 4.50 0.03 -4.30
N ASN A 355 3.86 1.15 -3.98
CA ASN A 355 4.23 2.48 -4.49
C ASN A 355 5.69 2.83 -4.21
N SER A 356 6.24 2.38 -3.08
CA SER A 356 7.65 2.61 -2.75
C SER A 356 8.64 1.94 -3.71
N LEU A 357 8.27 0.82 -4.33
CA LEU A 357 9.08 0.20 -5.40
C LEU A 357 9.01 1.05 -6.67
N GLY A 358 7.82 1.50 -7.07
CA GLY A 358 7.64 2.42 -8.19
C GLY A 358 8.40 3.74 -8.00
N GLU A 359 8.36 4.30 -6.78
CA GLU A 359 9.11 5.52 -6.40
C GLU A 359 10.63 5.32 -6.49
N ALA A 360 11.14 4.21 -5.98
CA ALA A 360 12.56 3.86 -6.10
C ALA A 360 12.97 3.72 -7.57
N MET A 361 12.17 3.03 -8.38
CA MET A 361 12.40 2.85 -9.80
C MET A 361 12.34 4.18 -10.57
N LEU A 362 11.38 5.08 -10.28
CA LEU A 362 11.31 6.42 -10.90
C LEU A 362 12.57 7.24 -10.64
N LEU A 363 13.13 7.16 -9.45
CA LEU A 363 14.39 7.81 -9.10
C LEU A 363 15.62 7.08 -9.69
N GLY A 364 15.45 5.86 -10.18
CA GLY A 364 16.54 5.02 -10.68
C GLY A 364 17.40 4.42 -9.57
N VAL A 365 16.88 4.26 -8.35
CA VAL A 365 17.57 3.55 -7.27
C VAL A 365 17.65 2.08 -7.64
N PRO A 366 18.82 1.41 -7.53
CA PRO A 366 18.91 -0.04 -7.74
C PRO A 366 17.95 -0.78 -6.81
N CYS A 367 17.12 -1.67 -7.37
CA CYS A 367 16.06 -2.34 -6.64
C CYS A 367 16.29 -3.84 -6.55
N ILE A 368 16.00 -4.41 -5.38
CA ILE A 368 15.77 -5.83 -5.18
C ILE A 368 14.39 -6.00 -4.57
N SER A 369 13.64 -6.97 -5.06
CA SER A 369 12.30 -7.27 -4.54
C SER A 369 12.08 -8.76 -4.37
N THR A 370 11.27 -9.13 -3.39
CA THR A 370 10.68 -10.46 -3.32
C THR A 370 9.72 -10.66 -4.50
N GLU A 371 9.75 -11.86 -5.09
CA GLU A 371 8.83 -12.25 -6.16
C GLU A 371 7.51 -12.75 -5.54
N VAL A 372 6.62 -11.81 -5.18
CA VAL A 372 5.35 -12.12 -4.51
C VAL A 372 4.18 -11.32 -5.06
N GLY A 373 2.99 -11.91 -5.04
CA GLY A 373 1.73 -11.26 -5.37
C GLY A 373 1.75 -10.57 -6.74
N GLY A 374 1.44 -9.28 -6.74
CA GLY A 374 1.34 -8.48 -7.96
C GLY A 374 2.66 -7.85 -8.43
N ILE A 375 3.75 -7.92 -7.64
CA ILE A 375 5.02 -7.27 -7.97
C ILE A 375 5.53 -7.65 -9.38
N PRO A 376 5.43 -8.91 -9.85
CA PRO A 376 5.88 -9.28 -11.21
C PRO A 376 5.20 -8.54 -12.36
N SER A 377 4.08 -7.86 -12.10
CA SER A 377 3.43 -6.99 -13.10
C SER A 377 4.06 -5.59 -13.22
N LEU A 378 4.90 -5.19 -12.26
CA LEU A 378 5.45 -3.84 -12.13
C LEU A 378 6.98 -3.80 -12.17
N PHE A 379 7.62 -4.92 -11.92
CA PHE A 379 9.06 -5.07 -11.81
C PHE A 379 9.50 -6.36 -12.50
N ASP A 380 10.49 -6.26 -13.37
CA ASP A 380 11.05 -7.38 -14.11
C ASP A 380 12.46 -7.70 -13.57
N GLY A 381 12.54 -8.75 -12.78
CA GLY A 381 13.83 -9.22 -12.24
C GLY A 381 14.76 -9.74 -13.36
N GLY A 382 16.01 -9.28 -13.33
CA GLY A 382 16.99 -9.50 -14.39
C GLY A 382 17.06 -8.38 -15.42
N ARG A 383 16.05 -7.47 -15.45
CA ARG A 383 16.03 -6.28 -16.30
C ARG A 383 16.01 -5.00 -15.48
N ASP A 384 15.09 -4.87 -14.54
CA ASP A 384 14.89 -3.68 -13.70
C ASP A 384 15.64 -3.75 -12.36
N GLY A 385 16.18 -4.92 -12.04
CA GLY A 385 16.89 -5.25 -10.81
C GLY A 385 16.97 -6.74 -10.58
N LEU A 386 17.01 -7.19 -9.33
CA LEU A 386 17.08 -8.60 -9.00
C LEU A 386 15.87 -9.06 -8.19
N TRP A 387 15.42 -10.29 -8.47
CA TRP A 387 14.51 -11.00 -7.58
C TRP A 387 15.25 -11.58 -6.38
N CYS A 388 14.60 -11.59 -5.23
CA CYS A 388 14.87 -12.58 -4.20
C CYS A 388 13.61 -13.43 -3.98
N ARG A 389 13.82 -14.66 -3.51
CA ARG A 389 12.72 -15.57 -3.20
C ARG A 389 11.80 -14.93 -2.16
N GLY A 390 10.50 -15.02 -2.37
CA GLY A 390 9.47 -14.56 -1.45
C GLY A 390 8.65 -15.71 -0.88
N HIS A 391 7.76 -15.37 0.03
CA HIS A 391 6.76 -16.29 0.59
C HIS A 391 5.89 -16.89 -0.51
N GLN A 392 5.63 -18.19 -0.44
CA GLN A 392 4.73 -18.86 -1.36
C GLN A 392 3.34 -18.97 -0.72
N LEU A 393 2.35 -18.31 -1.32
CA LEU A 393 0.96 -18.56 -0.95
C LEU A 393 0.60 -20.00 -1.32
N SER A 394 -0.11 -20.69 -0.44
CA SER A 394 -0.75 -21.95 -0.81
C SER A 394 -1.66 -21.71 -2.01
N GLU A 395 -1.70 -22.64 -2.98
CA GLU A 395 -2.49 -22.55 -4.22
C GLU A 395 -4.00 -22.37 -3.95
N VAL A 396 -4.40 -21.20 -3.45
CA VAL A 396 -5.80 -20.88 -3.05
C VAL A 396 -6.60 -20.31 -4.22
N VAL A 397 -5.93 -19.97 -5.33
CA VAL A 397 -6.63 -19.42 -6.51
C VAL A 397 -7.43 -20.48 -7.28
N GLU A 398 -7.13 -21.77 -7.11
CA GLU A 398 -7.80 -22.85 -7.86
C GLU A 398 -8.92 -23.60 -7.12
N ASN A 399 -9.10 -23.43 -5.81
CA ASN A 399 -10.16 -24.14 -5.09
C ASN A 399 -10.91 -23.23 -4.12
N ASP A 400 -12.13 -22.95 -4.45
CA ASP A 400 -13.21 -22.35 -3.68
C ASP A 400 -13.50 -23.13 -2.37
N LYS A 401 -12.62 -23.03 -1.35
CA LYS A 401 -12.82 -23.67 -0.05
C LYS A 401 -13.42 -22.77 1.03
N TYR A 402 -13.83 -21.56 0.70
CA TYR A 402 -14.46 -20.64 1.64
C TYR A 402 -15.94 -20.31 1.34
N ALA A 403 -16.59 -21.15 0.53
CA ALA A 403 -18.04 -21.17 0.42
C ALA A 403 -18.56 -22.31 1.30
N SER A 404 -19.23 -21.95 2.39
CA SER A 404 -19.96 -22.80 3.35
C SER A 404 -19.15 -23.48 4.47
N ASP A 405 -19.58 -23.16 5.69
CA ASP A 405 -19.48 -23.89 6.95
C ASP A 405 -18.11 -24.05 7.65
N ALA A 406 -18.03 -23.29 8.75
CA ALA A 406 -17.09 -23.48 9.82
C ALA A 406 -17.32 -24.82 10.60
N SER A 407 -17.31 -25.94 9.91
CA SER A 407 -17.24 -27.26 10.52
C SER A 407 -16.63 -28.26 9.55
N GLU A 408 -15.55 -28.91 9.99
CA GLU A 408 -14.84 -30.01 9.35
C GLU A 408 -13.79 -29.68 8.28
N SER A 409 -12.57 -29.37 8.72
CA SER A 409 -11.37 -29.64 7.95
C SER A 409 -10.36 -30.41 8.79
N LYS A 410 -10.59 -31.72 8.91
CA LYS A 410 -9.53 -32.69 9.22
C LYS A 410 -9.17 -33.41 7.91
N ASN A 411 -7.86 -33.41 7.61
CA ASN A 411 -7.17 -34.27 6.67
C ASN A 411 -7.31 -33.98 5.16
N ASN A 412 -6.36 -33.17 4.63
CA ASN A 412 -5.72 -33.54 3.38
C ASN A 412 -4.29 -32.97 3.33
N THR A 413 -3.37 -33.60 4.06
CA THR A 413 -1.92 -33.39 3.97
C THR A 413 -1.40 -34.27 2.84
N ARG A 414 -1.25 -33.72 1.63
CA ARG A 414 -0.40 -34.31 0.59
C ARG A 414 0.91 -33.52 0.47
N ASN A 415 1.97 -34.17 0.96
CA ASN A 415 3.38 -34.13 0.59
C ASN A 415 3.92 -32.89 -0.15
N TYR A 416 4.13 -31.76 0.57
CA TYR A 416 5.27 -30.89 0.40
C TYR A 416 5.80 -30.57 1.79
N LYS A 417 6.68 -31.44 2.30
CA LYS A 417 7.40 -31.21 3.57
C LYS A 417 8.73 -30.51 3.28
N THR A 418 8.68 -29.32 2.72
CA THR A 418 9.66 -28.30 3.10
C THR A 418 9.18 -27.80 4.45
N THR A 419 9.97 -27.93 5.49
CA THR A 419 9.56 -27.41 6.80
C THR A 419 9.52 -25.89 6.68
N LYS A 420 8.62 -25.20 7.43
CA LYS A 420 8.58 -23.71 7.44
C LYS A 420 9.96 -23.11 7.73
N THR A 421 10.83 -23.84 8.43
CA THR A 421 12.21 -23.45 8.73
C THR A 421 13.07 -23.45 7.47
N GLU A 422 12.97 -24.47 6.62
CA GLU A 422 13.72 -24.56 5.34
C GLU A 422 13.24 -23.48 4.35
N GLU A 423 11.96 -23.16 4.36
CA GLU A 423 11.42 -22.08 3.51
C GLU A 423 11.97 -20.71 3.91
N LEU A 424 11.96 -20.41 5.21
CA LEU A 424 12.58 -19.21 5.76
C LEU A 424 14.06 -19.12 5.43
N GLU A 425 14.83 -20.21 5.61
CA GLU A 425 16.25 -20.27 5.26
C GLU A 425 16.49 -20.01 3.77
N ASN A 426 15.66 -20.59 2.89
CA ASN A 426 15.74 -20.36 1.44
C ASN A 426 15.48 -18.90 1.06
N ILE A 427 14.50 -18.24 1.68
CA ILE A 427 14.21 -16.81 1.47
C ILE A 427 15.40 -15.96 1.92
N VAL A 428 15.90 -16.20 3.14
CA VAL A 428 17.03 -15.49 3.73
C VAL A 428 18.30 -15.61 2.87
N ASN A 429 18.63 -16.83 2.45
CA ASN A 429 19.81 -17.09 1.59
C ASN A 429 19.65 -16.45 0.21
N SER A 430 18.46 -16.53 -0.39
CA SER A 430 18.19 -15.88 -1.68
C SER A 430 18.35 -14.36 -1.57
N MET A 431 17.83 -13.74 -0.52
CA MET A 431 17.94 -12.30 -0.28
C MET A 431 19.40 -11.87 -0.10
N ALA A 432 20.18 -12.61 0.70
CA ALA A 432 21.60 -12.34 0.89
C ALA A 432 22.36 -12.43 -0.45
N ASN A 433 22.10 -13.48 -1.23
CA ASN A 433 22.77 -13.71 -2.51
C ASN A 433 22.43 -12.60 -3.51
N SER A 434 21.16 -12.18 -3.63
CA SER A 434 20.76 -11.11 -4.55
C SER A 434 21.41 -9.77 -4.18
N ILE A 435 21.52 -9.43 -2.89
CA ILE A 435 22.22 -8.21 -2.44
C ILE A 435 23.72 -8.29 -2.76
N ILE A 436 24.33 -9.43 -2.50
CA ILE A 436 25.75 -9.68 -2.79
C ILE A 436 26.01 -9.62 -4.29
N GLU A 437 25.14 -10.19 -5.13
CA GLU A 437 25.22 -10.15 -6.58
C GLU A 437 25.12 -8.71 -7.10
N MET A 438 24.11 -7.95 -6.64
CA MET A 438 23.91 -6.56 -7.04
C MET A 438 25.15 -5.71 -6.82
N TRP A 439 25.77 -5.82 -5.66
CA TRP A 439 26.96 -5.02 -5.32
C TRP A 439 28.25 -5.56 -5.91
N SER A 440 28.29 -6.79 -6.38
CA SER A 440 29.48 -7.37 -7.02
C SER A 440 29.66 -6.95 -8.47
N SER A 441 28.62 -6.34 -9.09
CA SER A 441 28.64 -5.93 -10.49
C SER A 441 28.09 -4.49 -10.66
N PRO A 442 28.93 -3.45 -10.41
CA PRO A 442 28.51 -2.06 -10.54
C PRO A 442 27.93 -1.69 -11.91
N GLU A 443 28.46 -2.29 -12.97
CA GLU A 443 27.99 -2.05 -14.33
C GLU A 443 26.54 -2.55 -14.53
N LYS A 444 26.24 -3.76 -14.07
CA LYS A 444 24.87 -4.29 -14.10
C LYS A 444 23.92 -3.49 -13.20
N MET A 445 24.41 -3.05 -12.05
CA MET A 445 23.62 -2.21 -11.15
C MET A 445 23.20 -0.90 -11.82
N LEU A 446 24.08 -0.26 -12.58
CA LEU A 446 23.77 0.93 -13.37
C LEU A 446 22.80 0.63 -14.52
N GLU A 447 22.95 -0.52 -15.17
CA GLU A 447 22.01 -0.97 -16.19
C GLU A 447 20.61 -1.18 -15.62
N TYR A 448 20.49 -1.89 -14.50
CA TYR A 448 19.23 -2.08 -13.78
C TYR A 448 18.58 -0.74 -13.36
N SER A 449 19.37 0.16 -12.78
CA SER A 449 18.93 1.51 -12.43
C SER A 449 18.27 2.24 -13.60
N LYS A 450 18.94 2.22 -14.78
CA LYS A 450 18.41 2.86 -15.99
C LYS A 450 17.14 2.17 -16.49
N ASN A 451 17.13 0.85 -16.57
CA ASN A 451 16.00 0.08 -17.08
C ASN A 451 14.76 0.23 -16.16
N ALA A 452 14.96 0.15 -14.84
CA ALA A 452 13.92 0.36 -13.85
C ALA A 452 13.28 1.75 -14.00
N ARG A 453 14.12 2.79 -14.17
CA ARG A 453 13.64 4.15 -14.36
C ARG A 453 12.83 4.32 -15.66
N GLU A 454 13.27 3.75 -16.76
CA GLU A 454 12.54 3.78 -18.03
C GLU A 454 11.22 3.02 -17.93
N HIS A 455 11.19 1.89 -17.23
CA HIS A 455 9.99 1.11 -17.00
C HIS A 455 8.99 1.88 -16.13
N ALA A 456 9.43 2.39 -14.98
CA ALA A 456 8.57 3.12 -14.05
C ALA A 456 7.99 4.41 -14.66
N ARG A 457 8.75 5.11 -15.51
CA ARG A 457 8.24 6.29 -16.23
C ARG A 457 7.10 5.97 -17.19
N LYS A 458 7.08 4.77 -17.77
CA LYS A 458 5.97 4.31 -18.61
C LYS A 458 4.79 3.85 -17.78
N THR A 459 5.05 3.09 -16.72
CA THR A 459 4.01 2.56 -15.84
C THR A 459 3.29 3.67 -15.09
N HIS A 460 4.02 4.68 -14.64
CA HIS A 460 3.51 5.79 -13.83
C HIS A 460 3.42 7.10 -14.63
N ASP A 461 3.23 7.01 -15.94
CA ASP A 461 3.01 8.18 -16.77
C ASP A 461 1.72 8.90 -16.37
N LYS A 462 1.85 10.17 -15.96
CA LYS A 462 0.74 10.94 -15.38
C LYS A 462 -0.40 11.16 -16.38
N GLU A 463 -0.04 11.55 -17.59
CA GLU A 463 -1.00 11.90 -18.62
C GLU A 463 -1.76 10.67 -19.12
N GLN A 464 -1.02 9.56 -19.38
CA GLN A 464 -1.63 8.30 -19.82
C GLN A 464 -2.53 7.68 -18.74
N ASN A 465 -2.10 7.70 -17.48
CA ASN A 465 -2.89 7.14 -16.37
C ASN A 465 -4.17 7.98 -16.15
N PHE A 466 -4.09 9.30 -16.26
CA PHE A 466 -5.25 10.16 -16.12
C PHE A 466 -6.22 10.01 -17.31
N ALA A 467 -5.71 9.99 -18.54
CA ALA A 467 -6.53 9.73 -19.72
C ALA A 467 -7.26 8.37 -19.62
N LYS A 468 -6.56 7.35 -19.08
CA LYS A 468 -7.16 6.03 -18.84
C LYS A 468 -8.27 6.07 -17.80
N LEU A 469 -8.08 6.82 -16.72
CA LEU A 469 -9.13 7.03 -15.72
C LEU A 469 -10.37 7.71 -16.30
N GLN A 470 -10.19 8.76 -17.12
CA GLN A 470 -11.29 9.42 -17.80
C GLN A 470 -12.03 8.49 -18.76
N GLU A 471 -11.30 7.65 -19.52
CA GLU A 471 -11.90 6.62 -20.39
C GLU A 471 -12.76 5.63 -19.58
N ILE A 472 -12.24 5.16 -18.41
CA ILE A 472 -12.98 4.25 -17.54
C ILE A 472 -14.27 4.89 -17.04
N TYR A 473 -14.23 6.14 -16.58
CA TYR A 473 -15.41 6.85 -16.11
C TYR A 473 -16.44 7.05 -17.24
N ALA A 474 -15.99 7.45 -18.43
CA ALA A 474 -16.87 7.61 -19.59
C ALA A 474 -17.55 6.27 -19.98
N ASN A 475 -16.80 5.16 -19.94
CA ASN A 475 -17.33 3.84 -20.23
C ASN A 475 -18.38 3.39 -19.21
N ILE A 476 -18.19 3.69 -17.92
CA ILE A 476 -19.14 3.34 -16.85
C ILE A 476 -20.38 4.22 -16.94
N ALA A 477 -20.23 5.54 -17.08
CA ALA A 477 -21.32 6.49 -17.16
C ALA A 477 -22.18 6.31 -18.43
N GLY A 478 -21.57 5.89 -19.56
CA GLY A 478 -22.23 5.68 -20.84
C GLY A 478 -22.97 4.35 -20.98
N ARG A 479 -22.81 3.40 -20.04
CA ARG A 479 -23.59 2.15 -20.06
C ARG A 479 -25.06 2.44 -19.73
N LYS A 480 -25.92 2.25 -20.73
CA LYS A 480 -27.37 2.29 -20.53
C LYS A 480 -27.80 1.02 -19.79
N GLU A 481 -28.75 1.17 -18.88
CA GLU A 481 -29.43 0.07 -18.15
C GLU A 481 -29.98 -0.99 -19.11
#